data_e015e667088ce357cdb8536e3486d897
#
_entry.id   e015e667088ce357cdb8536e3486d897
#
_cell.length_a   1.000
_cell.length_b   1.000
_cell.length_c   1.000
_cell.angle_alpha   90.00
_cell.angle_beta   90.00
_cell.angle_gamma   90.00
#
_symmetry.space_group_name_H-M   'P 1'
#
loop_
_entity.id
_entity.type
_entity.pdbx_description
1 polymer ?
#
loop_
_entity_poly.entity_id
_entity_poly.type
_entity_poly.pdbx_seq_one_letter_code
_entity_poly.pdbx_strand_id
1 'polypeptide(L)'
;MTSHKPTAAKTIRPIAASSIYGMVFCENRIWAIDSRNGYLLKIDPETNNTTILNTHNCSDFIGATGLAITEDVLWFTNQECVYCCSLITQDFEPQLFLRLNEDIDGIAVWESTIYLTSQRQGKILVYDRQKAVKITHFYAPGIGRENITIKSEEIWLTDTLEQTVYCLDRATGETIFSVLTPFASPTGLAFNSAEDGQETLYIAYADREVYIRDNPNAEPNYELQYRDRTFIHPLYFSYNREGNYALSNGYLVEMSYTEEISPLDPIEIPDFEWRIALPAETDRQKIREVRAIGLPFTEEVKDGQRIAVFKFDNFNAEQRYIFGWQAILEVWSIKYQFKPHHCEEMPELSTEYQQKYLLDNDNLAMDTEIIRQAAKTAIGSETNLLRQVYSIRNYVYDKLAYGIKPHIDTPDIVLKRGVGSCGEYLGLLLALCRLNGIACRTVGRYKCPGDPLKRNQPLQPDYNHVWMEFYLPGYGWLPMESNPDDLFEGGPYPTRFFMGLSWYHAEMAKDISFEVITSGGIKIEKEQASIGELSLNHIRFTILDELQPS
;
A
#
# COMPACT_ATOMS: atom_id res chain seq x y z
N MET A 1 -6.16 -4.31 -31.66
CA MET A 1 -6.43 -3.37 -30.56
C MET A 1 -7.84 -3.63 -30.08
N THR A 2 -7.99 -4.51 -29.11
CA THR A 2 -9.27 -4.76 -28.44
C THR A 2 -9.44 -3.67 -27.40
N SER A 3 -10.40 -2.78 -27.63
CA SER A 3 -10.80 -1.78 -26.65
C SER A 3 -11.46 -2.52 -25.48
N HIS A 4 -10.72 -2.76 -24.41
CA HIS A 4 -11.33 -3.11 -23.14
C HIS A 4 -12.19 -1.91 -22.72
N LYS A 5 -13.50 -2.09 -22.71
CA LYS A 5 -14.39 -1.15 -22.03
C LYS A 5 -14.03 -1.24 -20.54
N PRO A 6 -13.65 -0.16 -19.89
CA PRO A 6 -13.47 -0.16 -18.46
C PRO A 6 -14.82 -0.49 -17.83
N THR A 7 -14.92 -1.64 -17.20
CA THR A 7 -16.07 -1.94 -16.34
C THR A 7 -15.82 -1.17 -15.07
N ALA A 8 -16.50 -0.05 -14.89
CA ALA A 8 -16.34 0.77 -13.69
C ALA A 8 -16.67 -0.09 -12.46
N ALA A 9 -15.64 -0.43 -11.69
CA ALA A 9 -15.79 -1.16 -10.43
C ALA A 9 -16.68 -0.34 -9.50
N LYS A 10 -17.79 -0.95 -9.05
CA LYS A 10 -18.77 -0.26 -8.21
C LYS A 10 -18.40 -0.45 -6.75
N THR A 11 -18.05 0.66 -6.10
CA THR A 11 -17.92 0.69 -4.64
C THR A 11 -19.31 0.66 -4.01
N ILE A 12 -19.54 -0.30 -3.11
CA ILE A 12 -20.78 -0.46 -2.37
C ILE A 12 -20.66 0.32 -1.06
N ARG A 13 -21.63 1.19 -0.78
CA ARG A 13 -21.67 2.01 0.44
C ARG A 13 -22.95 1.70 1.21
N PRO A 14 -22.89 0.73 2.14
CA PRO A 14 -24.07 0.37 2.93
C PRO A 14 -24.58 1.54 3.74
N ILE A 15 -25.90 1.74 3.74
CA ILE A 15 -26.54 2.76 4.57
C ILE A 15 -26.54 2.26 6.01
N ALA A 16 -26.26 3.13 6.97
CA ALA A 16 -26.22 2.85 8.41
C ALA A 16 -25.16 1.83 8.87
N ALA A 17 -24.18 1.51 8.05
CA ALA A 17 -23.06 0.68 8.45
C ALA A 17 -21.85 1.53 8.86
N SER A 18 -21.29 1.24 10.03
CA SER A 18 -20.12 1.94 10.58
C SER A 18 -18.84 1.12 10.50
N SER A 19 -18.92 -0.20 10.73
CA SER A 19 -17.74 -1.06 10.90
C SER A 19 -18.05 -2.51 10.53
N ILE A 20 -17.95 -2.82 9.23
CA ILE A 20 -18.11 -4.19 8.74
C ILE A 20 -16.79 -4.94 8.94
N TYR A 21 -16.83 -6.04 9.71
CA TYR A 21 -15.71 -6.96 9.86
C TYR A 21 -15.98 -8.34 9.23
N GLY A 22 -17.15 -8.91 9.44
CA GLY A 22 -17.53 -10.19 8.82
C GLY A 22 -18.52 -9.99 7.69
N MET A 23 -18.30 -10.66 6.55
CA MET A 23 -19.24 -10.64 5.44
C MET A 23 -19.25 -11.94 4.64
N VAL A 24 -20.37 -12.22 3.99
CA VAL A 24 -20.55 -13.37 3.09
C VAL A 24 -21.56 -13.04 2.00
N PHE A 25 -21.40 -13.59 0.81
CA PHE A 25 -22.45 -13.56 -0.21
C PHE A 25 -23.42 -14.72 -0.03
N CYS A 26 -24.70 -14.41 0.01
CA CYS A 26 -25.79 -15.37 0.03
C CYS A 26 -26.94 -14.84 -0.85
N GLU A 27 -27.41 -15.64 -1.81
CA GLU A 27 -28.51 -15.28 -2.73
C GLU A 27 -28.32 -13.92 -3.43
N ASN A 28 -27.13 -13.68 -3.98
CA ASN A 28 -26.77 -12.41 -4.64
C ASN A 28 -26.90 -11.16 -3.75
N ARG A 29 -26.86 -11.33 -2.44
CA ARG A 29 -26.86 -10.26 -1.43
C ARG A 29 -25.63 -10.43 -0.53
N ILE A 30 -25.13 -9.30 -0.04
CA ILE A 30 -24.09 -9.31 0.99
C ILE A 30 -24.78 -9.37 2.36
N TRP A 31 -24.45 -10.40 3.12
CA TRP A 31 -24.72 -10.43 4.54
C TRP A 31 -23.47 -9.97 5.28
N ALA A 32 -23.61 -9.06 6.22
CA ALA A 32 -22.47 -8.47 6.90
C ALA A 32 -22.81 -8.17 8.38
N ILE A 33 -21.79 -8.20 9.23
CA ILE A 33 -21.90 -7.76 10.62
C ILE A 33 -21.26 -6.38 10.76
N ASP A 34 -22.05 -5.41 11.23
CA ASP A 34 -21.54 -4.14 11.76
C ASP A 34 -21.16 -4.35 13.23
N SER A 35 -19.90 -4.54 13.48
CA SER A 35 -19.33 -4.85 14.79
C SER A 35 -19.66 -3.78 15.85
N ARG A 36 -19.73 -2.51 15.45
CA ARG A 36 -19.98 -1.39 16.37
C ARG A 36 -21.42 -1.31 16.84
N ASN A 37 -22.34 -1.45 15.91
CA ASN A 37 -23.77 -1.32 16.19
C ASN A 37 -24.45 -2.65 16.51
N GLY A 38 -23.76 -3.77 16.28
CA GLY A 38 -24.30 -5.11 16.43
C GLY A 38 -25.38 -5.43 15.39
N TYR A 39 -25.32 -4.81 14.20
CA TYR A 39 -26.31 -5.05 13.16
C TYR A 39 -25.88 -6.24 12.28
N LEU A 40 -26.81 -7.16 12.10
CA LEU A 40 -26.75 -8.11 11.00
C LEU A 40 -27.41 -7.47 9.78
N LEU A 41 -26.62 -7.16 8.77
CA LEU A 41 -27.04 -6.40 7.60
C LEU A 41 -27.25 -7.32 6.39
N LYS A 42 -28.32 -7.06 5.64
CA LYS A 42 -28.50 -7.58 4.26
C LYS A 42 -28.42 -6.42 3.30
N ILE A 43 -27.41 -6.44 2.43
CA ILE A 43 -27.04 -5.33 1.56
C ILE A 43 -27.24 -5.75 0.11
N ASP A 44 -27.92 -4.91 -0.65
CA ASP A 44 -28.01 -5.03 -2.11
C ASP A 44 -26.78 -4.38 -2.76
N PRO A 45 -25.91 -5.15 -3.44
CA PRO A 45 -24.69 -4.60 -4.03
C PRO A 45 -24.96 -3.62 -5.17
N GLU A 46 -26.12 -3.71 -5.84
CA GLU A 46 -26.47 -2.84 -6.95
C GLU A 46 -27.02 -1.48 -6.51
N THR A 47 -27.83 -1.46 -5.48
CA THR A 47 -28.53 -0.26 -5.03
C THR A 47 -27.97 0.37 -3.75
N ASN A 48 -27.09 -0.33 -3.04
CA ASN A 48 -26.62 -0.04 -1.69
C ASN A 48 -27.73 -0.10 -0.61
N ASN A 49 -28.94 -0.53 -0.97
CA ASN A 49 -30.01 -0.69 0.00
C ASN A 49 -29.60 -1.68 1.07
N THR A 50 -29.82 -1.28 2.32
CA THR A 50 -29.36 -2.03 3.49
C THR A 50 -30.54 -2.28 4.42
N THR A 51 -30.72 -3.53 4.82
CA THR A 51 -31.76 -3.95 5.79
C THR A 51 -31.08 -4.52 7.03
N ILE A 52 -31.53 -4.09 8.20
CA ILE A 52 -31.11 -4.67 9.48
C ILE A 52 -32.03 -5.86 9.76
N LEU A 53 -31.45 -7.04 9.90
CA LEU A 53 -32.21 -8.28 10.08
C LEU A 53 -32.51 -8.58 11.55
N ASN A 54 -31.63 -8.19 12.46
CA ASN A 54 -31.68 -8.52 13.90
C ASN A 54 -32.10 -7.31 14.76
N THR A 55 -33.12 -6.58 14.37
CA THR A 55 -33.55 -5.33 15.04
C THR A 55 -33.90 -5.49 16.53
N HIS A 56 -34.23 -6.69 16.98
CA HIS A 56 -34.67 -6.99 18.36
C HIS A 56 -33.56 -7.50 19.27
N ASN A 57 -32.39 -7.91 18.71
CA ASN A 57 -31.29 -8.47 19.49
C ASN A 57 -29.90 -7.96 19.03
N CYS A 58 -29.82 -6.70 18.56
CA CYS A 58 -28.58 -6.08 18.14
C CYS A 58 -27.48 -6.15 19.21
N SER A 59 -27.85 -6.05 20.50
CA SER A 59 -26.90 -6.11 21.62
C SER A 59 -26.05 -7.38 21.64
N ASP A 60 -26.57 -8.49 21.14
CA ASP A 60 -25.89 -9.79 21.18
C ASP A 60 -24.79 -9.91 20.10
N PHE A 61 -24.83 -9.01 19.12
CA PHE A 61 -23.87 -8.94 18.02
C PHE A 61 -22.86 -7.79 18.16
N ILE A 62 -22.97 -6.95 19.20
CA ILE A 62 -21.97 -5.89 19.45
C ILE A 62 -20.59 -6.52 19.67
N GLY A 63 -19.59 -6.08 18.91
CA GLY A 63 -18.24 -6.62 18.96
C GLY A 63 -18.00 -7.88 18.12
N ALA A 64 -19.01 -8.40 17.42
CA ALA A 64 -18.85 -9.53 16.53
C ALA A 64 -17.94 -9.18 15.32
N THR A 65 -17.00 -10.09 14.96
CA THR A 65 -15.93 -9.80 14.00
C THR A 65 -15.89 -10.74 12.80
N GLY A 66 -16.42 -11.93 12.89
CA GLY A 66 -16.47 -12.90 11.78
C GLY A 66 -17.88 -13.29 11.42
N LEU A 67 -18.13 -13.66 10.17
CA LEU A 67 -19.42 -14.13 9.68
C LEU A 67 -19.23 -15.21 8.62
N ALA A 68 -19.95 -16.32 8.79
CA ALA A 68 -20.07 -17.35 7.76
C ALA A 68 -21.50 -17.87 7.69
N ILE A 69 -21.95 -18.31 6.53
CA ILE A 69 -23.26 -18.97 6.33
C ILE A 69 -23.00 -20.31 5.67
N THR A 70 -23.61 -21.35 6.21
CA THR A 70 -23.55 -22.71 5.67
C THR A 70 -24.91 -23.37 5.80
N GLU A 71 -25.52 -23.77 4.72
CA GLU A 71 -26.89 -24.31 4.71
C GLU A 71 -27.86 -23.33 5.37
N ASP A 72 -28.56 -23.75 6.41
CA ASP A 72 -29.52 -22.95 7.16
C ASP A 72 -28.96 -22.38 8.47
N VAL A 73 -27.63 -22.30 8.61
CA VAL A 73 -26.95 -21.84 9.82
C VAL A 73 -26.03 -20.64 9.53
N LEU A 74 -26.24 -19.58 10.28
CA LEU A 74 -25.34 -18.44 10.36
C LEU A 74 -24.37 -18.63 11.51
N TRP A 75 -23.09 -18.44 11.26
CA TRP A 75 -22.00 -18.54 12.22
C TRP A 75 -21.36 -17.17 12.40
N PHE A 76 -21.04 -16.81 13.63
CA PHE A 76 -20.27 -15.59 13.90
C PHE A 76 -19.35 -15.74 15.11
N THR A 77 -18.35 -14.86 15.19
CA THR A 77 -17.41 -14.78 16.32
C THR A 77 -17.65 -13.51 17.10
N ASN A 78 -17.52 -13.61 18.42
CA ASN A 78 -17.55 -12.45 19.32
C ASN A 78 -16.60 -12.73 20.48
N GLN A 79 -15.51 -11.95 20.57
CA GLN A 79 -14.42 -12.19 21.54
C GLN A 79 -13.92 -13.64 21.47
N GLU A 80 -13.88 -14.36 22.56
CA GLU A 80 -13.42 -15.76 22.63
C GLU A 80 -14.48 -16.80 22.21
N CYS A 81 -15.64 -16.38 21.75
CA CYS A 81 -16.77 -17.27 21.50
C CYS A 81 -17.12 -17.40 20.02
N VAL A 82 -17.52 -18.60 19.62
CA VAL A 82 -18.18 -18.91 18.36
C VAL A 82 -19.65 -19.17 18.63
N TYR A 83 -20.51 -18.47 17.92
CA TYR A 83 -21.96 -18.61 18.00
C TYR A 83 -22.55 -19.10 16.69
N CYS A 84 -23.73 -19.70 16.77
CA CYS A 84 -24.53 -20.03 15.61
C CYS A 84 -25.98 -19.62 15.78
N CYS A 85 -26.66 -19.26 14.69
CA CYS A 85 -28.08 -18.93 14.64
C CYS A 85 -28.75 -19.72 13.51
N SER A 86 -30.02 -20.10 13.69
CA SER A 86 -30.85 -20.69 12.64
C SER A 86 -31.32 -19.60 11.68
N LEU A 87 -31.14 -19.84 10.36
CA LEU A 87 -31.74 -18.99 9.31
C LEU A 87 -33.21 -19.34 9.05
N ILE A 88 -33.66 -20.52 9.48
CA ILE A 88 -35.05 -20.98 9.28
C ILE A 88 -36.01 -20.17 10.16
N THR A 89 -35.68 -19.97 11.44
CA THR A 89 -36.53 -19.24 12.39
C THR A 89 -36.51 -17.72 12.18
N GLN A 90 -35.45 -17.20 11.58
CA GLN A 90 -35.21 -15.76 11.32
C GLN A 90 -35.29 -14.88 12.59
N ASP A 91 -35.15 -15.45 13.75
CA ASP A 91 -35.07 -14.74 15.04
C ASP A 91 -33.64 -14.35 15.38
N PHE A 92 -32.66 -14.98 14.74
CA PHE A 92 -31.23 -14.75 14.92
C PHE A 92 -30.77 -14.83 16.38
N GLU A 93 -31.38 -15.69 17.18
CA GLU A 93 -30.97 -15.89 18.58
C GLU A 93 -29.63 -16.65 18.63
N PRO A 94 -28.56 -16.06 19.24
CA PRO A 94 -27.26 -16.70 19.29
C PRO A 94 -27.22 -17.91 20.22
N GLN A 95 -26.75 -19.03 19.72
CA GLN A 95 -26.44 -20.23 20.49
C GLN A 95 -24.94 -20.39 20.57
N LEU A 96 -24.40 -20.51 21.80
CA LEU A 96 -22.98 -20.75 21.99
C LEU A 96 -22.60 -22.13 21.45
N PHE A 97 -21.70 -22.15 20.47
CA PHE A 97 -21.15 -23.38 19.90
C PHE A 97 -19.82 -23.78 20.55
N LEU A 98 -18.89 -22.82 20.68
CA LEU A 98 -17.55 -23.07 21.20
C LEU A 98 -17.04 -21.82 21.93
N ARG A 99 -16.36 -22.03 23.06
CA ARG A 99 -15.60 -20.97 23.75
C ARG A 99 -14.13 -21.37 23.77
N LEU A 100 -13.25 -20.43 23.39
CA LEU A 100 -11.81 -20.52 23.45
C LEU A 100 -11.25 -19.73 24.65
N ASN A 101 -9.95 -19.72 24.82
CA ASN A 101 -9.30 -18.92 25.86
C ASN A 101 -8.73 -17.59 25.33
N GLU A 102 -9.07 -17.22 24.10
CA GLU A 102 -8.49 -16.12 23.37
C GLU A 102 -9.45 -15.56 22.32
N ASP A 103 -9.25 -14.28 21.98
CA ASP A 103 -10.06 -13.59 21.01
C ASP A 103 -9.93 -14.20 19.61
N ILE A 104 -11.06 -14.23 18.91
CA ILE A 104 -11.21 -14.73 17.54
C ILE A 104 -11.62 -13.56 16.66
N ASP A 105 -10.89 -13.36 15.55
CA ASP A 105 -11.10 -12.24 14.64
C ASP A 105 -12.00 -12.59 13.45
N GLY A 106 -11.94 -13.81 12.94
CA GLY A 106 -12.69 -14.25 11.78
C GLY A 106 -13.11 -15.71 11.83
N ILE A 107 -14.12 -16.06 11.05
CA ILE A 107 -14.63 -17.42 10.91
C ILE A 107 -14.95 -17.74 9.45
N ALA A 108 -14.59 -18.94 9.03
CA ALA A 108 -15.08 -19.57 7.82
C ALA A 108 -15.51 -21.01 8.10
N VAL A 109 -16.53 -21.47 7.39
CA VAL A 109 -17.03 -22.84 7.51
C VAL A 109 -16.98 -23.48 6.12
N TRP A 110 -16.35 -24.64 6.05
CA TRP A 110 -16.27 -25.43 4.81
C TRP A 110 -16.53 -26.90 5.13
N GLU A 111 -17.57 -27.46 4.55
CA GLU A 111 -18.00 -28.85 4.80
C GLU A 111 -18.13 -29.13 6.32
N SER A 112 -17.34 -30.09 6.82
CA SER A 112 -17.32 -30.48 8.24
C SER A 112 -16.33 -29.70 9.11
N THR A 113 -15.72 -28.62 8.59
CA THR A 113 -14.60 -27.94 9.22
C THR A 113 -14.90 -26.46 9.46
N ILE A 114 -14.48 -25.95 10.62
CA ILE A 114 -14.50 -24.53 10.98
C ILE A 114 -13.06 -24.02 11.05
N TYR A 115 -12.81 -22.89 10.40
CA TYR A 115 -11.54 -22.16 10.43
C TYR A 115 -11.74 -20.86 11.20
N LEU A 116 -10.87 -20.59 12.17
CA LEU A 116 -10.92 -19.42 13.03
C LEU A 116 -9.59 -18.69 13.00
N THR A 117 -9.57 -17.39 12.81
CA THR A 117 -8.34 -16.58 12.93
C THR A 117 -8.24 -15.97 14.33
N SER A 118 -7.01 -15.89 14.83
CA SER A 118 -6.69 -15.21 16.09
C SER A 118 -5.38 -14.45 15.94
N GLN A 119 -5.48 -13.13 15.85
CA GLN A 119 -4.32 -12.24 15.78
C GLN A 119 -3.40 -12.41 16.99
N ARG A 120 -4.00 -12.51 18.17
CA ARG A 120 -3.24 -12.64 19.43
C ARG A 120 -2.31 -13.86 19.46
N GLN A 121 -2.72 -14.95 18.78
CA GLN A 121 -1.87 -16.14 18.62
C GLN A 121 -1.06 -16.15 17.32
N GLY A 122 -1.39 -15.31 16.34
CA GLY A 122 -0.86 -15.39 14.99
C GLY A 122 -1.20 -16.74 14.34
N LYS A 123 -2.44 -17.23 14.50
CA LYS A 123 -2.83 -18.58 14.06
C LYS A 123 -4.20 -18.61 13.40
N ILE A 124 -4.31 -19.56 12.47
CA ILE A 124 -5.57 -20.07 11.94
C ILE A 124 -5.84 -21.40 12.63
N LEU A 125 -6.89 -21.46 13.44
CA LEU A 125 -7.29 -22.65 14.20
C LEU A 125 -8.31 -23.44 13.38
N VAL A 126 -8.18 -24.75 13.33
CA VAL A 126 -9.05 -25.64 12.55
C VAL A 126 -9.77 -26.60 13.47
N TYR A 127 -11.13 -26.60 13.41
CA TYR A 127 -12.00 -27.39 14.27
C TYR A 127 -12.95 -28.27 13.47
N ASP A 128 -13.29 -29.45 14.01
CA ASP A 128 -14.41 -30.27 13.53
C ASP A 128 -15.74 -29.60 13.89
N ARG A 129 -16.60 -29.37 12.88
CA ARG A 129 -17.87 -28.65 13.02
C ARG A 129 -18.89 -29.41 13.89
N GLN A 130 -18.84 -30.74 13.90
CA GLN A 130 -19.81 -31.56 14.65
C GLN A 130 -19.38 -31.81 16.09
N LYS A 131 -18.09 -32.05 16.28
CA LYS A 131 -17.54 -32.45 17.59
C LYS A 131 -17.00 -31.29 18.40
N ALA A 132 -16.85 -30.09 17.82
CA ALA A 132 -16.20 -28.94 18.42
C ALA A 132 -14.77 -29.24 18.93
N VAL A 133 -14.04 -30.16 18.25
CA VAL A 133 -12.70 -30.58 18.64
C VAL A 133 -11.69 -29.98 17.68
N LYS A 134 -10.59 -29.45 18.23
CA LYS A 134 -9.48 -28.93 17.43
C LYS A 134 -8.82 -30.03 16.63
N ILE A 135 -8.70 -29.86 15.33
CA ILE A 135 -8.00 -30.76 14.40
C ILE A 135 -6.53 -30.37 14.27
N THR A 136 -6.28 -29.11 13.94
CA THR A 136 -4.92 -28.60 13.71
C THR A 136 -4.88 -27.06 13.83
N HIS A 137 -3.77 -26.45 13.48
CA HIS A 137 -3.64 -25.02 13.27
C HIS A 137 -2.55 -24.73 12.26
N PHE A 138 -2.64 -23.57 11.60
CA PHE A 138 -1.60 -22.99 10.77
C PHE A 138 -1.14 -21.66 11.39
N TYR A 139 0.03 -21.16 10.99
CA TYR A 139 0.45 -19.81 11.33
C TYR A 139 -0.18 -18.81 10.37
N ALA A 140 -0.70 -17.72 10.91
CA ALA A 140 -1.21 -16.61 10.14
C ALA A 140 -0.04 -15.82 9.50
N PRO A 141 -0.16 -15.39 8.23
CA PRO A 141 0.95 -14.72 7.55
C PRO A 141 1.16 -13.26 7.95
N GLY A 142 0.13 -12.59 8.44
CA GLY A 142 0.12 -11.18 8.78
C GLY A 142 0.26 -10.90 10.28
N ILE A 143 0.22 -9.62 10.64
CA ILE A 143 0.33 -9.16 12.03
C ILE A 143 -0.91 -8.41 12.52
N GLY A 144 -1.82 -8.05 11.62
CA GLY A 144 -3.07 -7.36 11.91
C GLY A 144 -4.20 -8.31 12.23
N ARG A 145 -5.39 -7.74 12.41
CA ARG A 145 -6.62 -8.54 12.49
C ARG A 145 -6.93 -9.13 11.13
N GLU A 146 -7.18 -10.43 11.14
CA GLU A 146 -7.45 -11.19 9.92
C GLU A 146 -8.88 -11.67 9.89
N ASN A 147 -9.59 -11.42 8.79
CA ASN A 147 -10.82 -12.10 8.46
C ASN A 147 -10.57 -13.19 7.42
N ILE A 148 -11.44 -14.19 7.34
CA ILE A 148 -11.18 -15.43 6.62
C ILE A 148 -12.38 -15.86 5.78
N THR A 149 -12.12 -16.38 4.58
CA THR A 149 -13.06 -17.15 3.78
C THR A 149 -12.37 -18.34 3.13
N ILE A 150 -13.13 -19.37 2.78
CA ILE A 150 -12.61 -20.58 2.11
C ILE A 150 -13.18 -20.65 0.70
N LYS A 151 -12.32 -21.03 -0.24
CA LYS A 151 -12.69 -21.31 -1.62
C LYS A 151 -12.00 -22.57 -2.09
N SER A 152 -12.72 -23.65 -2.21
CA SER A 152 -12.18 -24.97 -2.63
C SER A 152 -10.96 -25.37 -1.76
N GLU A 153 -9.79 -25.50 -2.36
CA GLU A 153 -8.55 -25.86 -1.67
C GLU A 153 -7.74 -24.68 -1.16
N GLU A 154 -8.34 -23.47 -1.10
CA GLU A 154 -7.66 -22.25 -0.74
C GLU A 154 -8.30 -21.60 0.51
N ILE A 155 -7.43 -21.11 1.40
CA ILE A 155 -7.79 -20.20 2.50
C ILE A 155 -7.46 -18.78 2.06
N TRP A 156 -8.42 -17.87 2.20
CA TRP A 156 -8.25 -16.47 1.88
C TRP A 156 -8.39 -15.62 3.14
N LEU A 157 -7.41 -14.75 3.39
CA LEU A 157 -7.34 -13.89 4.57
C LEU A 157 -7.19 -12.44 4.16
N THR A 158 -7.92 -11.53 4.82
CA THR A 158 -7.55 -10.10 4.84
C THR A 158 -6.74 -9.82 6.08
N ASP A 159 -5.76 -8.91 5.99
CA ASP A 159 -5.05 -8.37 7.14
C ASP A 159 -5.17 -6.83 7.15
N THR A 160 -5.70 -6.31 8.24
CA THR A 160 -6.01 -4.88 8.39
C THR A 160 -4.77 -3.98 8.38
N LEU A 161 -3.66 -4.43 8.98
CA LEU A 161 -2.41 -3.67 9.07
C LEU A 161 -1.54 -3.85 7.83
N GLU A 162 -1.54 -5.06 7.26
CA GLU A 162 -0.76 -5.40 6.07
C GLU A 162 -1.36 -4.84 4.78
N GLN A 163 -2.57 -4.27 4.80
CA GLN A 163 -3.26 -3.83 3.58
C GLN A 163 -3.22 -4.92 2.49
N THR A 164 -3.40 -6.16 2.88
CA THR A 164 -3.10 -7.34 2.06
C THR A 164 -4.20 -8.38 2.16
N VAL A 165 -4.44 -9.07 1.07
CA VAL A 165 -5.15 -10.34 1.02
C VAL A 165 -4.14 -11.46 0.76
N TYR A 166 -4.16 -12.48 1.58
CA TYR A 166 -3.33 -13.69 1.44
C TYR A 166 -4.18 -14.85 0.89
N CYS A 167 -3.59 -15.60 -0.03
CA CYS A 167 -4.10 -16.89 -0.50
C CYS A 167 -3.16 -17.99 0.00
N LEU A 168 -3.69 -18.93 0.79
CA LEU A 168 -2.94 -20.03 1.36
C LEU A 168 -3.49 -21.36 0.83
N ASP A 169 -2.62 -22.35 0.75
CA ASP A 169 -3.03 -23.74 0.51
C ASP A 169 -3.75 -24.29 1.76
N ARG A 170 -4.95 -24.83 1.59
CA ARG A 170 -5.80 -25.27 2.68
C ARG A 170 -5.27 -26.52 3.41
N ALA A 171 -4.50 -27.34 2.73
CA ALA A 171 -3.95 -28.56 3.33
C ALA A 171 -2.71 -28.28 4.18
N THR A 172 -1.87 -27.33 3.77
CA THR A 172 -0.57 -27.05 4.40
C THR A 172 -0.56 -25.75 5.21
N GLY A 173 -1.44 -24.81 4.91
CA GLY A 173 -1.40 -23.45 5.45
C GLY A 173 -0.29 -22.57 4.87
N GLU A 174 0.43 -23.04 3.85
CA GLU A 174 1.48 -22.25 3.21
C GLU A 174 0.90 -21.16 2.32
N THR A 175 1.48 -19.96 2.38
CA THR A 175 1.11 -18.87 1.49
C THR A 175 1.52 -19.17 0.06
N ILE A 176 0.53 -19.22 -0.84
CA ILE A 176 0.71 -19.39 -2.27
C ILE A 176 1.12 -18.05 -2.87
N PHE A 177 0.34 -17.01 -2.62
CA PHE A 177 0.64 -15.62 -2.98
C PHE A 177 -0.09 -14.64 -2.06
N SER A 178 0.26 -13.38 -2.15
CA SER A 178 -0.43 -12.29 -1.48
C SER A 178 -0.65 -11.11 -2.43
N VAL A 179 -1.69 -10.31 -2.16
CA VAL A 179 -2.14 -9.21 -3.01
C VAL A 179 -2.35 -7.97 -2.16
N LEU A 180 -1.73 -6.87 -2.52
CA LEU A 180 -2.04 -5.58 -1.88
C LEU A 180 -3.45 -5.14 -2.24
N THR A 181 -4.23 -4.73 -1.24
CA THR A 181 -5.53 -4.13 -1.51
C THR A 181 -5.38 -2.68 -1.99
N PRO A 182 -6.31 -2.18 -2.83
CA PRO A 182 -6.22 -0.82 -3.36
C PRO A 182 -6.36 0.27 -2.29
N PHE A 183 -6.96 -0.07 -1.14
CA PHE A 183 -7.18 0.85 -0.03
C PHE A 183 -6.65 0.25 1.27
N ALA A 184 -6.31 1.12 2.22
CA ALA A 184 -5.87 0.72 3.55
C ALA A 184 -7.01 0.11 4.38
N SER A 185 -6.65 -0.60 5.44
CA SER A 185 -7.56 -1.14 6.46
C SER A 185 -8.65 -2.08 5.91
N PRO A 186 -8.32 -3.14 5.16
CA PRO A 186 -9.27 -4.17 4.78
C PRO A 186 -9.73 -4.94 6.03
N THR A 187 -11.03 -5.17 6.19
CA THR A 187 -11.63 -5.73 7.41
C THR A 187 -12.40 -7.01 7.21
N GLY A 188 -12.94 -7.24 6.01
CA GLY A 188 -13.72 -8.43 5.68
C GLY A 188 -13.58 -8.81 4.22
N LEU A 189 -13.85 -10.07 3.88
CA LEU A 189 -13.78 -10.55 2.50
C LEU A 189 -14.85 -11.60 2.21
N ALA A 190 -15.33 -11.61 0.97
CA ALA A 190 -16.25 -12.64 0.49
C ALA A 190 -16.19 -12.78 -1.04
N PHE A 191 -16.31 -14.01 -1.53
CA PHE A 191 -16.48 -14.28 -2.95
C PHE A 191 -17.94 -14.14 -3.36
N ASN A 192 -18.17 -13.48 -4.49
CA ASN A 192 -19.43 -13.49 -5.22
C ASN A 192 -19.26 -14.34 -6.48
N SER A 193 -20.07 -15.38 -6.62
CA SER A 193 -20.13 -16.17 -7.84
C SER A 193 -21.30 -15.69 -8.68
N ALA A 194 -21.01 -15.06 -9.81
CA ALA A 194 -22.03 -14.62 -10.75
C ALA A 194 -22.65 -15.83 -11.50
N GLU A 195 -23.84 -15.64 -12.09
CA GLU A 195 -24.56 -16.69 -12.84
C GLU A 195 -23.77 -17.22 -14.05
N ASP A 196 -22.87 -16.41 -14.61
CA ASP A 196 -21.97 -16.79 -15.71
C ASP A 196 -20.72 -17.59 -15.26
N GLY A 197 -20.60 -17.86 -13.95
CA GLY A 197 -19.47 -18.57 -13.34
C GLY A 197 -18.26 -17.69 -13.08
N GLN A 198 -18.32 -16.39 -13.36
CA GLN A 198 -17.27 -15.45 -12.98
C GLN A 198 -17.33 -15.20 -11.48
N GLU A 199 -16.18 -15.37 -10.81
CA GLU A 199 -16.07 -15.09 -9.37
C GLU A 199 -15.32 -13.79 -9.13
N THR A 200 -15.85 -12.98 -8.25
CA THR A 200 -15.23 -11.72 -7.83
C THR A 200 -15.06 -11.70 -6.31
N LEU A 201 -13.86 -11.37 -5.86
CA LEU A 201 -13.57 -11.18 -4.45
C LEU A 201 -13.92 -9.74 -4.05
N TYR A 202 -14.76 -9.58 -3.04
CA TYR A 202 -15.12 -8.30 -2.45
C TYR A 202 -14.45 -8.14 -1.09
N ILE A 203 -13.95 -6.93 -0.83
CA ILE A 203 -13.27 -6.57 0.41
C ILE A 203 -14.03 -5.42 1.07
N ALA A 204 -14.32 -5.55 2.37
CA ALA A 204 -14.78 -4.44 3.20
C ALA A 204 -13.59 -3.66 3.76
N TYR A 205 -13.75 -2.35 3.89
CA TYR A 205 -12.72 -1.44 4.39
C TYR A 205 -13.25 -0.58 5.51
N ALA A 206 -12.42 -0.38 6.54
CA ALA A 206 -12.65 0.66 7.53
C ALA A 206 -12.32 2.04 6.94
N ASP A 207 -13.18 3.02 7.19
CA ASP A 207 -13.07 4.38 6.68
C ASP A 207 -13.58 5.37 7.71
N ARG A 208 -13.48 6.66 7.41
CA ARG A 208 -14.02 7.75 8.21
C ARG A 208 -14.68 8.79 7.32
N GLU A 209 -15.77 9.35 7.79
CA GLU A 209 -16.41 10.48 7.11
C GLU A 209 -16.61 11.66 8.06
N VAL A 210 -16.71 12.86 7.49
CA VAL A 210 -16.95 14.08 8.26
C VAL A 210 -18.30 13.98 8.97
N TYR A 211 -18.33 14.26 10.27
CA TYR A 211 -19.57 14.32 11.04
C TYR A 211 -20.38 15.56 10.64
N ILE A 212 -21.59 15.34 10.17
CA ILE A 212 -22.55 16.40 9.82
C ILE A 212 -23.56 16.53 10.96
N ARG A 213 -23.68 17.75 11.52
CA ARG A 213 -24.66 18.03 12.55
C ARG A 213 -26.05 18.19 11.94
N ASP A 214 -27.01 17.47 12.47
CA ASP A 214 -28.41 17.58 12.05
C ASP A 214 -29.06 18.90 12.53
N ASN A 215 -28.62 19.43 13.68
CA ASN A 215 -29.06 20.70 14.20
C ASN A 215 -27.95 21.77 14.05
N PRO A 216 -28.09 22.73 13.13
CA PRO A 216 -27.07 23.76 12.90
C PRO A 216 -26.87 24.71 14.08
N ASN A 217 -27.83 24.78 15.01
CA ASN A 217 -27.76 25.61 16.22
C ASN A 217 -27.21 24.88 17.45
N ALA A 218 -26.91 23.56 17.34
CA ALA A 218 -26.25 22.84 18.42
C ALA A 218 -24.80 23.33 18.57
N GLU A 219 -24.32 23.35 19.82
CA GLU A 219 -22.91 23.62 20.09
C GLU A 219 -22.01 22.66 19.29
N PRO A 220 -20.94 23.17 18.66
CA PRO A 220 -20.02 22.33 17.94
C PRO A 220 -19.33 21.36 18.89
N ASN A 221 -19.44 20.08 18.61
CA ASN A 221 -18.64 19.06 19.30
C ASN A 221 -17.34 18.86 18.51
N TYR A 222 -16.29 19.50 18.92
CA TYR A 222 -14.98 19.44 18.26
C TYR A 222 -14.29 18.06 18.38
N GLU A 223 -14.73 17.22 19.31
CA GLU A 223 -14.23 15.84 19.48
C GLU A 223 -14.83 14.88 18.42
N LEU A 224 -16.00 15.22 17.86
CA LEU A 224 -16.69 14.43 16.84
C LEU A 224 -16.59 15.07 15.45
N GLN A 225 -15.37 15.34 14.99
CA GLN A 225 -15.16 15.85 13.63
C GLN A 225 -15.41 14.77 12.56
N TYR A 226 -15.21 13.51 12.91
CA TYR A 226 -15.35 12.35 12.04
C TYR A 226 -16.15 11.25 12.74
N ARG A 227 -16.88 10.47 11.95
CA ARG A 227 -17.49 9.21 12.38
C ARG A 227 -16.91 8.04 11.59
N ASP A 228 -16.90 6.87 12.21
CA ASP A 228 -16.51 5.65 11.53
C ASP A 228 -17.51 5.32 10.44
N ARG A 229 -17.00 4.86 9.33
CA ARG A 229 -17.71 4.46 8.14
C ARG A 229 -17.06 3.23 7.52
N THR A 230 -17.80 2.53 6.68
CA THR A 230 -17.31 1.38 5.93
C THR A 230 -17.76 1.45 4.47
N PHE A 231 -16.98 0.85 3.59
CA PHE A 231 -17.38 0.59 2.22
C PHE A 231 -16.86 -0.78 1.78
N ILE A 232 -17.46 -1.34 0.72
CA ILE A 232 -17.07 -2.63 0.15
C ILE A 232 -16.67 -2.39 -1.31
N HIS A 233 -15.54 -2.98 -1.72
CA HIS A 233 -15.00 -2.79 -3.05
C HIS A 233 -14.49 -4.10 -3.63
N PRO A 234 -14.68 -4.39 -4.93
CA PRO A 234 -14.14 -5.57 -5.54
C PRO A 234 -12.61 -5.50 -5.62
N LEU A 235 -11.96 -6.61 -5.34
CA LEU A 235 -10.53 -6.80 -5.51
C LEU A 235 -10.29 -7.59 -6.80
N TYR A 236 -9.73 -6.92 -7.79
CA TYR A 236 -9.26 -7.53 -9.03
C TYR A 236 -7.76 -7.80 -8.91
N PHE A 237 -7.31 -8.97 -9.30
CA PHE A 237 -5.90 -9.31 -9.24
C PHE A 237 -5.50 -10.31 -10.31
N SER A 238 -4.21 -10.32 -10.66
CA SER A 238 -3.58 -11.36 -11.46
C SER A 238 -2.25 -11.77 -10.82
N TYR A 239 -1.91 -13.06 -10.89
CA TYR A 239 -0.66 -13.59 -10.37
C TYR A 239 0.25 -14.04 -11.51
N ASN A 240 1.39 -13.38 -11.64
CA ASN A 240 2.44 -13.74 -12.59
C ASN A 240 3.42 -14.70 -11.91
N ARG A 241 3.34 -15.99 -12.27
CA ARG A 241 4.21 -17.02 -11.68
C ARG A 241 5.66 -16.90 -12.10
N GLU A 242 5.95 -16.45 -13.33
CA GLU A 242 7.32 -16.31 -13.83
C GLU A 242 8.03 -15.16 -13.15
N GLY A 243 7.36 -14.02 -12.99
CA GLY A 243 7.88 -12.85 -12.29
C GLY A 243 7.77 -12.92 -10.76
N ASN A 244 7.11 -13.96 -10.21
CA ASN A 244 6.84 -14.09 -8.78
C ASN A 244 6.18 -12.84 -8.15
N TYR A 245 5.18 -12.25 -8.83
CA TYR A 245 4.44 -11.13 -8.29
C TYR A 245 2.94 -11.21 -8.59
N ALA A 246 2.15 -10.55 -7.77
CA ALA A 246 0.75 -10.30 -8.03
C ALA A 246 0.53 -8.81 -8.29
N LEU A 247 -0.31 -8.50 -9.29
CA LEU A 247 -0.87 -7.17 -9.53
C LEU A 247 -2.29 -7.12 -8.99
N SER A 248 -2.70 -5.98 -8.47
CA SER A 248 -4.09 -5.74 -8.08
C SER A 248 -4.58 -4.39 -8.60
N ASN A 249 -5.87 -4.12 -8.42
CA ASN A 249 -6.60 -2.95 -8.94
C ASN A 249 -5.67 -1.82 -9.40
N GLY A 250 -5.72 -1.53 -10.69
CA GLY A 250 -4.96 -0.43 -11.27
C GLY A 250 -5.81 0.81 -11.41
N TYR A 251 -5.14 1.92 -11.63
CA TYR A 251 -5.81 3.20 -11.86
C TYR A 251 -5.18 3.93 -13.03
N LEU A 252 -6.04 4.52 -13.86
CA LEU A 252 -5.64 5.49 -14.84
C LEU A 252 -5.52 6.85 -14.13
N VAL A 253 -4.31 7.37 -14.05
CA VAL A 253 -3.99 8.57 -13.29
C VAL A 253 -3.36 9.60 -14.22
N GLU A 254 -3.94 10.80 -14.24
CA GLU A 254 -3.26 11.96 -14.79
C GLU A 254 -2.37 12.57 -13.71
N MET A 255 -1.09 12.75 -14.01
CA MET A 255 -0.13 13.42 -13.15
C MET A 255 0.48 14.61 -13.87
N SER A 256 0.59 15.76 -13.22
CA SER A 256 1.31 16.91 -13.74
C SER A 256 2.34 17.42 -12.74
N TYR A 257 3.47 17.86 -13.29
CA TYR A 257 4.51 18.58 -12.57
C TYR A 257 4.84 19.86 -13.32
N THR A 258 4.75 21.00 -12.65
CA THR A 258 4.95 22.31 -13.27
C THR A 258 5.82 23.17 -12.38
N GLU A 259 6.86 23.78 -12.97
CA GLU A 259 7.66 24.83 -12.35
C GLU A 259 7.09 26.20 -12.72
N GLU A 260 6.93 27.05 -11.70
CA GLU A 260 6.64 28.47 -11.85
C GLU A 260 7.83 29.26 -11.31
N ILE A 261 8.54 29.95 -12.19
CA ILE A 261 9.72 30.72 -11.85
C ILE A 261 9.41 32.21 -11.92
N SER A 262 9.64 32.90 -10.83
CA SER A 262 9.59 34.35 -10.74
C SER A 262 10.95 34.84 -10.21
N PRO A 263 11.90 35.14 -11.09
CA PRO A 263 13.23 35.55 -10.67
C PRO A 263 13.23 36.89 -9.93
N LEU A 264 14.16 37.05 -8.98
CA LEU A 264 14.31 38.26 -8.14
C LEU A 264 15.30 39.26 -8.69
N ASP A 265 16.42 38.77 -9.23
CA ASP A 265 17.54 39.59 -9.63
C ASP A 265 17.78 39.51 -11.15
N PRO A 266 18.24 40.59 -11.79
CA PRO A 266 18.55 40.56 -13.23
C PRO A 266 19.83 39.77 -13.49
N ILE A 267 19.70 38.44 -13.62
CA ILE A 267 20.75 37.52 -14.02
C ILE A 267 20.44 36.97 -15.40
N GLU A 268 21.41 37.04 -16.31
CA GLU A 268 21.39 36.36 -17.58
C GLU A 268 22.25 35.11 -17.47
N ILE A 269 21.66 33.93 -17.71
CA ILE A 269 22.38 32.66 -17.70
C ILE A 269 22.36 32.11 -19.13
N PRO A 270 23.51 32.06 -19.81
CA PRO A 270 23.58 31.51 -21.16
C PRO A 270 23.45 30.00 -21.15
N ASP A 271 22.91 29.44 -22.24
CA ASP A 271 22.76 27.99 -22.46
C ASP A 271 22.14 27.28 -21.25
N PHE A 272 21.06 27.87 -20.74
CA PHE A 272 20.38 27.36 -19.54
C PHE A 272 19.48 26.20 -19.90
N GLU A 273 19.65 25.07 -19.22
CA GLU A 273 18.80 23.90 -19.35
C GLU A 273 18.25 23.49 -18.00
N TRP A 274 16.94 23.19 -17.97
CA TRP A 274 16.27 22.60 -16.82
C TRP A 274 15.78 21.21 -17.18
N ARG A 275 16.26 20.22 -16.46
CA ARG A 275 16.04 18.80 -16.70
C ARG A 275 15.15 18.23 -15.62
N ILE A 276 14.01 17.64 -15.96
CA ILE A 276 13.03 17.10 -15.02
C ILE A 276 12.75 15.65 -15.41
N ALA A 277 12.89 14.73 -14.45
CA ALA A 277 12.59 13.31 -14.68
C ALA A 277 11.11 13.12 -15.06
N LEU A 278 10.87 12.28 -16.05
CA LEU A 278 9.55 11.80 -16.44
C LEU A 278 9.22 10.52 -15.67
N PRO A 279 7.92 10.13 -15.59
CA PRO A 279 7.53 8.84 -15.03
C PRO A 279 8.25 7.67 -15.72
N ALA A 280 8.54 6.61 -14.95
CA ALA A 280 9.23 5.42 -15.44
C ALA A 280 8.24 4.39 -16.00
N GLU A 281 8.67 3.58 -16.97
CA GLU A 281 8.00 2.35 -17.41
C GLU A 281 8.45 1.19 -16.53
N THR A 282 7.52 0.44 -15.95
CA THR A 282 7.80 -0.73 -15.10
C THR A 282 6.74 -1.82 -15.28
N ASP A 283 6.88 -2.95 -14.59
CA ASP A 283 5.87 -4.02 -14.63
C ASP A 283 4.49 -3.56 -14.11
N ARG A 284 4.50 -2.58 -13.20
CA ARG A 284 3.29 -2.04 -12.56
C ARG A 284 2.90 -0.64 -13.03
N GLN A 285 3.68 0.03 -13.87
CA GLN A 285 3.41 1.38 -14.36
C GLN A 285 3.64 1.48 -15.85
N LYS A 286 2.61 1.93 -16.59
CA LYS A 286 2.66 2.16 -18.04
C LYS A 286 2.36 3.61 -18.34
N ILE A 287 3.09 4.20 -19.28
CA ILE A 287 2.88 5.57 -19.72
C ILE A 287 2.02 5.55 -20.98
N ARG A 288 0.83 6.16 -20.93
CA ARG A 288 -0.06 6.29 -22.10
C ARG A 288 0.29 7.51 -22.92
N GLU A 289 0.57 8.62 -22.26
CA GLU A 289 0.83 9.90 -22.90
C GLU A 289 1.72 10.76 -22.02
N VAL A 290 2.59 11.57 -22.64
CA VAL A 290 3.30 12.67 -21.99
C VAL A 290 3.22 13.89 -22.89
N ARG A 291 2.91 15.04 -22.31
CA ARG A 291 2.83 16.33 -23.02
C ARG A 291 3.47 17.46 -22.22
N ALA A 292 3.96 18.47 -22.92
CA ALA A 292 4.50 19.67 -22.28
C ALA A 292 3.39 20.55 -21.70
N ILE A 293 3.72 21.23 -20.59
CA ILE A 293 2.97 22.35 -20.03
C ILE A 293 3.80 23.61 -20.20
N GLY A 294 3.22 24.67 -20.71
CA GLY A 294 3.92 25.94 -20.96
C GLY A 294 4.95 25.82 -22.07
N LEU A 295 6.23 25.70 -21.72
CA LEU A 295 7.31 25.57 -22.70
C LEU A 295 7.44 24.14 -23.25
N PRO A 296 7.83 23.97 -24.53
CA PRO A 296 8.14 22.66 -25.07
C PRO A 296 9.45 22.11 -24.46
N PHE A 297 9.60 20.79 -24.45
CA PHE A 297 10.82 20.11 -24.06
C PHE A 297 11.28 19.11 -25.12
N THR A 298 12.53 18.71 -25.06
CA THR A 298 13.07 17.53 -25.75
C THR A 298 13.25 16.39 -24.74
N GLU A 299 13.04 15.15 -25.19
CA GLU A 299 13.27 14.00 -24.33
C GLU A 299 14.70 13.45 -24.48
N GLU A 300 15.33 13.14 -23.36
CA GLU A 300 16.56 12.38 -23.28
C GLU A 300 16.33 11.12 -22.43
N VAL A 301 17.16 10.10 -22.66
CA VAL A 301 17.22 8.88 -21.85
C VAL A 301 18.58 8.80 -21.20
N LYS A 302 18.60 8.72 -19.87
CA LYS A 302 19.80 8.51 -19.07
C LYS A 302 19.58 7.35 -18.11
N ASP A 303 20.48 6.37 -18.13
CA ASP A 303 20.38 5.18 -17.27
C ASP A 303 19.01 4.47 -17.35
N GLY A 304 18.41 4.44 -18.55
CA GLY A 304 17.07 3.90 -18.78
C GLY A 304 15.90 4.77 -18.30
N GLN A 305 16.19 5.95 -17.75
CA GLN A 305 15.16 6.91 -17.29
C GLN A 305 14.94 8.01 -18.32
N ARG A 306 13.68 8.36 -18.58
CA ARG A 306 13.28 9.46 -19.46
C ARG A 306 13.37 10.79 -18.73
N ILE A 307 13.85 11.82 -19.40
CA ILE A 307 14.03 13.16 -18.84
C ILE A 307 13.48 14.18 -19.84
N ALA A 308 12.65 15.08 -19.36
CA ALA A 308 12.23 16.27 -20.10
C ALA A 308 13.29 17.36 -19.95
N VAL A 309 13.84 17.84 -21.09
CA VAL A 309 14.88 18.88 -21.13
C VAL A 309 14.28 20.16 -21.69
N PHE A 310 14.13 21.16 -20.84
CA PHE A 310 13.69 22.50 -21.18
C PHE A 310 14.92 23.38 -21.45
N LYS A 311 14.99 23.97 -22.66
CA LYS A 311 16.11 24.84 -23.08
C LYS A 311 15.66 26.29 -23.12
N PHE A 312 16.51 27.14 -22.62
CA PHE A 312 16.30 28.58 -22.61
C PHE A 312 17.48 29.24 -23.32
N ASP A 313 17.25 29.83 -24.48
CA ASP A 313 18.30 30.50 -25.27
C ASP A 313 18.96 31.65 -24.48
N ASN A 314 18.13 32.42 -23.77
CA ASN A 314 18.57 33.41 -22.80
C ASN A 314 17.60 33.34 -21.61
N PHE A 315 18.00 32.72 -20.53
CA PHE A 315 17.23 32.77 -19.29
C PHE A 315 17.36 34.17 -18.69
N ASN A 316 16.28 34.94 -18.84
CA ASN A 316 16.23 36.32 -18.33
C ASN A 316 15.43 36.35 -17.02
N ALA A 317 16.09 36.78 -15.96
CA ALA A 317 15.55 36.88 -14.63
C ALA A 317 14.38 37.88 -14.48
N GLU A 318 14.18 38.79 -15.41
CA GLU A 318 13.01 39.71 -15.42
C GLU A 318 11.74 39.02 -15.97
N GLN A 319 11.87 37.87 -16.61
CA GLN A 319 10.74 37.12 -17.16
C GLN A 319 10.25 36.07 -16.20
N ARG A 320 8.94 35.84 -16.19
CA ARG A 320 8.30 34.74 -15.51
C ARG A 320 8.16 33.55 -16.45
N TYR A 321 8.45 32.37 -15.96
CA TYR A 321 8.36 31.12 -16.73
C TYR A 321 7.43 30.13 -16.05
N ILE A 322 6.59 29.48 -16.86
CA ILE A 322 5.81 28.32 -16.44
C ILE A 322 6.13 27.20 -17.43
N PHE A 323 6.64 26.09 -16.93
CA PHE A 323 6.97 24.93 -17.75
C PHE A 323 6.90 23.64 -16.93
N GLY A 324 6.73 22.54 -17.61
CA GLY A 324 6.64 21.25 -16.97
C GLY A 324 6.06 20.21 -17.91
N TRP A 325 5.54 19.15 -17.33
CA TRP A 325 4.93 18.05 -18.08
C TRP A 325 3.64 17.55 -17.42
N GLN A 326 2.81 16.92 -18.24
CA GLN A 326 1.64 16.16 -17.81
C GLN A 326 1.72 14.77 -18.44
N ALA A 327 1.46 13.75 -17.64
CA ALA A 327 1.48 12.35 -18.06
C ALA A 327 0.17 11.65 -17.68
N ILE A 328 -0.28 10.74 -18.54
CA ILE A 328 -1.36 9.79 -18.24
C ILE A 328 -0.70 8.43 -18.00
N LEU A 329 -0.92 7.89 -16.81
CA LEU A 329 -0.30 6.68 -16.30
C LEU A 329 -1.34 5.62 -16.02
N GLU A 330 -1.06 4.36 -16.35
CA GLU A 330 -1.71 3.20 -15.77
C GLU A 330 -0.81 2.70 -14.65
N VAL A 331 -1.32 2.63 -13.43
CA VAL A 331 -0.53 2.22 -12.27
C VAL A 331 -1.27 1.16 -11.48
N TRP A 332 -0.65 0.01 -11.24
CA TRP A 332 -1.18 -1.10 -10.44
C TRP A 332 -0.46 -1.21 -9.09
N SER A 333 -1.15 -1.76 -8.09
CA SER A 333 -0.44 -2.27 -6.92
C SER A 333 0.32 -3.53 -7.30
N ILE A 334 1.51 -3.72 -6.73
CA ILE A 334 2.35 -4.91 -6.94
C ILE A 334 2.82 -5.48 -5.62
N LYS A 335 2.83 -6.81 -5.50
CA LYS A 335 3.43 -7.53 -4.36
C LYS A 335 4.23 -8.72 -4.89
N TYR A 336 5.54 -8.72 -4.64
CA TYR A 336 6.42 -9.83 -4.99
C TYR A 336 6.37 -10.93 -3.93
N GLN A 337 6.56 -12.19 -4.37
CA GLN A 337 6.39 -13.40 -3.56
C GLN A 337 7.72 -14.12 -3.28
N PHE A 338 8.84 -13.41 -3.29
CA PHE A 338 10.13 -14.04 -3.04
C PHE A 338 10.24 -14.51 -1.58
N LYS A 339 10.71 -15.73 -1.41
CA LYS A 339 10.97 -16.37 -0.11
C LYS A 339 12.48 -16.56 0.08
N PRO A 340 13.00 -16.74 1.30
CA PRO A 340 14.44 -16.90 1.55
C PRO A 340 15.13 -17.99 0.72
N HIS A 341 14.45 -19.08 0.38
CA HIS A 341 15.04 -20.15 -0.44
C HIS A 341 15.37 -19.73 -1.87
N HIS A 342 14.72 -18.69 -2.42
CA HIS A 342 15.10 -18.13 -3.73
C HIS A 342 16.47 -17.45 -3.71
N CYS A 343 17.04 -17.20 -2.51
CA CYS A 343 18.35 -16.59 -2.33
C CYS A 343 19.48 -17.61 -2.05
N GLU A 344 19.20 -18.92 -2.08
CA GLU A 344 20.20 -19.94 -1.75
C GLU A 344 21.21 -20.18 -2.87
N GLU A 345 20.79 -19.98 -4.14
CA GLU A 345 21.61 -20.19 -5.34
C GLU A 345 21.63 -18.93 -6.25
N MET A 346 21.82 -17.75 -5.64
CA MET A 346 21.88 -16.52 -6.44
C MET A 346 23.24 -16.34 -7.10
N PRO A 347 23.30 -15.77 -8.33
CA PRO A 347 24.55 -15.33 -8.92
C PRO A 347 25.18 -14.20 -8.10
N GLU A 348 26.51 -14.07 -8.18
CA GLU A 348 27.20 -12.94 -7.60
C GLU A 348 26.76 -11.62 -8.28
N LEU A 349 26.78 -10.55 -7.49
CA LEU A 349 26.51 -9.21 -8.02
C LEU A 349 27.59 -8.83 -9.04
N SER A 350 27.20 -8.40 -10.25
CA SER A 350 28.14 -8.04 -11.30
C SER A 350 29.07 -6.90 -10.88
N THR A 351 30.27 -6.85 -11.43
CA THR A 351 31.24 -5.78 -11.15
C THR A 351 30.69 -4.39 -11.47
N GLU A 352 29.90 -4.27 -12.54
CA GLU A 352 29.22 -3.02 -12.92
C GLU A 352 28.26 -2.56 -11.81
N TYR A 353 27.42 -3.47 -11.28
CA TYR A 353 26.49 -3.17 -10.18
C TYR A 353 27.21 -2.86 -8.87
N GLN A 354 28.30 -3.57 -8.56
CA GLN A 354 29.13 -3.25 -7.40
C GLN A 354 29.70 -1.83 -7.49
N GLN A 355 30.24 -1.46 -8.65
CA GLN A 355 30.82 -0.13 -8.89
C GLN A 355 29.78 1.00 -8.92
N LYS A 356 28.54 0.71 -9.25
CA LYS A 356 27.48 1.71 -9.35
C LYS A 356 26.67 1.85 -8.06
N TYR A 357 26.30 0.74 -7.43
CA TYR A 357 25.26 0.71 -6.38
C TYR A 357 25.77 0.37 -4.98
N LEU A 358 27.09 0.15 -4.79
CA LEU A 358 27.68 -0.06 -3.46
C LEU A 358 28.56 1.13 -3.00
N LEU A 359 28.58 2.22 -3.76
CA LEU A 359 29.41 3.40 -3.45
C LEU A 359 28.65 4.39 -2.56
N ASP A 360 29.43 5.19 -1.81
CA ASP A 360 28.94 6.37 -1.12
C ASP A 360 28.91 7.57 -2.07
N ASN A 361 27.92 7.59 -2.95
CA ASN A 361 27.72 8.65 -3.95
C ASN A 361 26.57 9.63 -3.58
N ASP A 362 25.90 9.38 -2.44
CA ASP A 362 24.75 10.14 -1.96
C ASP A 362 25.02 10.80 -0.60
N ASN A 363 26.28 10.97 -0.20
CA ASN A 363 26.69 11.50 1.12
C ASN A 363 26.10 10.68 2.30
N LEU A 364 26.24 9.37 2.22
CA LEU A 364 25.65 8.42 3.19
C LEU A 364 26.51 8.21 4.43
N ALA A 365 27.65 8.90 4.56
CA ALA A 365 28.57 8.79 5.69
C ALA A 365 29.03 7.33 5.96
N MET A 366 29.19 6.52 4.90
CA MET A 366 29.53 5.09 4.99
C MET A 366 30.95 4.84 5.54
N ASP A 367 31.80 5.84 5.53
CA ASP A 367 33.16 5.79 6.08
C ASP A 367 33.19 5.99 7.61
N THR A 368 32.11 6.42 8.23
CA THR A 368 32.03 6.64 9.69
C THR A 368 31.90 5.34 10.47
N GLU A 369 32.53 5.29 11.65
CA GLU A 369 32.51 4.09 12.49
C GLU A 369 31.10 3.74 12.98
N ILE A 370 30.27 4.76 13.28
CA ILE A 370 28.90 4.55 13.74
C ILE A 370 28.04 3.83 12.69
N ILE A 371 28.16 4.22 11.41
CA ILE A 371 27.39 3.60 10.31
C ILE A 371 27.93 2.20 10.00
N ARG A 372 29.25 1.98 10.01
CA ARG A 372 29.84 0.64 9.85
C ARG A 372 29.41 -0.32 10.97
N GLN A 373 29.38 0.16 12.20
CA GLN A 373 28.92 -0.66 13.32
C GLN A 373 27.41 -0.94 13.25
N ALA A 374 26.60 0.04 12.84
CA ALA A 374 25.18 -0.13 12.62
C ALA A 374 24.90 -1.18 11.54
N ALA A 375 25.62 -1.14 10.42
CA ALA A 375 25.49 -2.11 9.33
C ALA A 375 25.73 -3.54 9.79
N LYS A 376 26.79 -3.77 10.55
CA LYS A 376 27.10 -5.10 11.14
C LYS A 376 26.04 -5.53 12.15
N THR A 377 25.60 -4.61 13.01
CA THR A 377 24.61 -4.90 14.06
C THR A 377 23.25 -5.26 13.45
N ALA A 378 22.85 -4.57 12.38
CA ALA A 378 21.56 -4.75 11.74
C ALA A 378 21.35 -6.16 11.15
N ILE A 379 22.39 -6.76 10.60
CA ILE A 379 22.31 -8.12 10.02
C ILE A 379 22.77 -9.22 11.00
N GLY A 380 23.59 -8.89 12.00
CA GLY A 380 24.18 -9.89 12.91
C GLY A 380 24.98 -10.95 12.16
N SER A 381 24.55 -12.21 12.26
CA SER A 381 25.12 -13.37 11.55
C SER A 381 24.29 -13.84 10.36
N GLU A 382 23.26 -13.10 9.95
CA GLU A 382 22.39 -13.48 8.84
C GLU A 382 23.14 -13.40 7.49
N THR A 383 22.99 -14.42 6.66
CA THR A 383 23.64 -14.53 5.35
C THR A 383 22.67 -14.50 4.18
N ASN A 384 21.39 -14.74 4.43
CA ASN A 384 20.36 -14.70 3.39
C ASN A 384 20.00 -13.26 3.04
N LEU A 385 20.12 -12.85 1.78
CA LEU A 385 19.93 -11.48 1.33
C LEU A 385 18.55 -10.89 1.72
N LEU A 386 17.46 -11.61 1.50
CA LEU A 386 16.12 -11.11 1.85
C LEU A 386 15.97 -10.91 3.36
N ARG A 387 16.50 -11.82 4.16
CA ARG A 387 16.49 -11.68 5.62
C ARG A 387 17.41 -10.54 6.09
N GLN A 388 18.54 -10.32 5.42
CA GLN A 388 19.41 -9.16 5.69
C GLN A 388 18.68 -7.85 5.43
N VAL A 389 18.04 -7.69 4.25
CA VAL A 389 17.27 -6.47 3.92
C VAL A 389 16.13 -6.27 4.93
N TYR A 390 15.41 -7.33 5.28
CA TYR A 390 14.35 -7.29 6.28
C TYR A 390 14.86 -6.86 7.67
N SER A 391 16.00 -7.41 8.10
CA SER A 391 16.64 -7.09 9.38
C SER A 391 17.15 -5.64 9.39
N ILE A 392 17.74 -5.16 8.29
CA ILE A 392 18.18 -3.77 8.14
C ILE A 392 16.99 -2.82 8.25
N ARG A 393 15.87 -3.11 7.55
CA ARG A 393 14.65 -2.29 7.65
C ARG A 393 14.16 -2.21 9.10
N ASN A 394 14.02 -3.33 9.76
CA ASN A 394 13.54 -3.38 11.15
C ASN A 394 14.51 -2.67 12.11
N TYR A 395 15.82 -2.81 11.90
CA TYR A 395 16.82 -2.07 12.67
C TYR A 395 16.65 -0.55 12.52
N VAL A 396 16.39 -0.06 11.30
CA VAL A 396 16.16 1.37 11.06
C VAL A 396 14.89 1.84 11.77
N TYR A 397 13.81 1.07 11.71
CA TYR A 397 12.56 1.39 12.40
C TYR A 397 12.70 1.37 13.92
N ASP A 398 13.49 0.45 14.48
CA ASP A 398 13.80 0.42 15.92
C ASP A 398 14.67 1.61 16.38
N LYS A 399 15.40 2.26 15.47
CA LYS A 399 16.34 3.35 15.77
C LYS A 399 15.80 4.75 15.51
N LEU A 400 14.82 4.88 14.64
CA LEU A 400 14.31 6.17 14.23
C LEU A 400 12.82 6.31 14.58
N ALA A 401 12.43 7.52 14.96
CA ALA A 401 11.05 7.97 14.96
C ALA A 401 10.83 8.94 13.80
N TYR A 402 9.66 8.92 13.16
CA TYR A 402 9.38 9.85 12.06
C TYR A 402 9.25 11.28 12.54
N GLY A 403 9.96 12.20 11.89
CA GLY A 403 9.87 13.63 12.16
C GLY A 403 10.59 14.47 11.11
N ILE A 404 9.94 15.55 10.67
CA ILE A 404 10.49 16.46 9.67
C ILE A 404 11.41 17.48 10.35
N LYS A 405 12.58 17.70 9.77
CA LYS A 405 13.55 18.72 10.15
C LYS A 405 13.78 19.68 8.98
N PRO A 406 14.28 20.91 9.25
CA PRO A 406 14.51 21.89 8.20
C PRO A 406 15.52 21.46 7.12
N HIS A 407 16.46 20.58 7.48
CA HIS A 407 17.50 20.06 6.59
C HIS A 407 17.55 18.55 6.65
N ILE A 408 17.96 17.92 5.55
CA ILE A 408 18.26 16.50 5.48
C ILE A 408 19.71 16.32 5.94
N ASP A 409 19.88 15.62 7.05
CA ASP A 409 21.19 15.33 7.63
C ASP A 409 21.73 13.97 7.12
N THR A 410 23.06 13.79 7.27
CA THR A 410 23.71 12.52 6.93
C THR A 410 23.28 11.40 7.88
N PRO A 411 23.30 10.12 7.43
CA PRO A 411 22.84 8.97 8.23
C PRO A 411 23.49 8.85 9.62
N ASP A 412 24.75 9.25 9.79
CA ASP A 412 25.43 9.19 11.08
C ASP A 412 24.89 10.20 12.10
N ILE A 413 24.46 11.38 11.62
CA ILE A 413 23.79 12.42 12.44
C ILE A 413 22.37 11.95 12.78
N VAL A 414 21.64 11.44 11.77
CA VAL A 414 20.27 10.94 11.92
C VAL A 414 20.20 9.80 12.93
N LEU A 415 21.11 8.84 12.82
CA LEU A 415 21.19 7.70 13.75
C LEU A 415 21.47 8.11 15.19
N LYS A 416 22.34 9.10 15.39
CA LYS A 416 22.62 9.68 16.73
C LYS A 416 21.40 10.42 17.29
N ARG A 417 20.65 11.10 16.45
CA ARG A 417 19.48 11.88 16.82
C ARG A 417 18.25 11.03 17.10
N GLY A 418 18.11 9.89 16.41
CA GLY A 418 16.96 8.99 16.54
C GLY A 418 15.66 9.50 15.93
N VAL A 419 15.69 10.54 15.09
CA VAL A 419 14.51 11.12 14.41
C VAL A 419 14.87 11.45 12.97
N GLY A 420 14.00 11.09 12.01
CA GLY A 420 14.24 11.35 10.59
C GLY A 420 12.99 11.51 9.76
N SER A 421 13.13 12.22 8.63
CA SER A 421 12.14 12.29 7.55
C SER A 421 12.25 11.05 6.62
N CYS A 422 11.34 10.90 5.66
CA CYS A 422 11.40 9.81 4.68
C CYS A 422 12.75 9.73 3.94
N GLY A 423 13.33 10.89 3.58
CA GLY A 423 14.65 10.95 2.93
C GLY A 423 15.79 10.52 3.85
N GLU A 424 15.69 10.81 5.14
CA GLU A 424 16.70 10.42 6.14
C GLU A 424 16.60 8.93 6.51
N TYR A 425 15.39 8.38 6.63
CA TYR A 425 15.17 6.93 6.71
C TYR A 425 15.79 6.22 5.51
N LEU A 426 15.49 6.74 4.29
CA LEU A 426 16.04 6.21 3.06
C LEU A 426 17.57 6.24 3.04
N GLY A 427 18.18 7.37 3.40
CA GLY A 427 19.65 7.51 3.46
C GLY A 427 20.29 6.46 4.37
N LEU A 428 19.71 6.23 5.55
CA LEU A 428 20.21 5.20 6.47
C LEU A 428 20.01 3.78 5.90
N LEU A 429 18.85 3.47 5.31
CA LEU A 429 18.60 2.19 4.65
C LEU A 429 19.61 1.92 3.54
N LEU A 430 19.87 2.91 2.66
CA LEU A 430 20.86 2.79 1.58
C LEU A 430 22.27 2.52 2.13
N ALA A 431 22.71 3.29 3.13
CA ALA A 431 24.03 3.13 3.74
C ALA A 431 24.24 1.72 4.30
N LEU A 432 23.25 1.22 5.08
CA LEU A 432 23.35 -0.10 5.71
C LEU A 432 23.27 -1.24 4.69
N CYS A 433 22.44 -1.12 3.67
CA CYS A 433 22.36 -2.10 2.56
C CYS A 433 23.68 -2.16 1.79
N ARG A 434 24.19 -1.00 1.33
CA ARG A 434 25.44 -0.92 0.53
C ARG A 434 26.65 -1.47 1.28
N LEU A 435 26.78 -1.17 2.56
CA LEU A 435 27.86 -1.71 3.41
C LEU A 435 27.79 -3.24 3.62
N ASN A 436 26.61 -3.83 3.45
CA ASN A 436 26.41 -5.27 3.47
C ASN A 436 26.41 -5.91 2.09
N GLY A 437 26.89 -5.19 1.05
CA GLY A 437 27.00 -5.71 -0.31
C GLY A 437 25.67 -5.82 -1.07
N ILE A 438 24.61 -5.19 -0.58
CA ILE A 438 23.29 -5.21 -1.20
C ILE A 438 23.14 -3.98 -2.08
N ALA A 439 23.09 -4.19 -3.41
CA ALA A 439 22.86 -3.12 -4.35
C ALA A 439 21.47 -2.50 -4.15
N CYS A 440 21.40 -1.18 -4.02
CA CYS A 440 20.16 -0.48 -3.79
C CYS A 440 20.20 0.93 -4.41
N ARG A 441 19.01 1.45 -4.76
CA ARG A 441 18.84 2.75 -5.38
C ARG A 441 17.59 3.48 -4.86
N THR A 442 17.61 4.80 -4.98
CA THR A 442 16.47 5.67 -4.67
C THR A 442 15.44 5.63 -5.77
N VAL A 443 14.18 5.70 -5.38
CA VAL A 443 13.02 5.90 -6.27
C VAL A 443 12.13 6.98 -5.66
N GLY A 444 11.54 7.78 -6.47
CA GLY A 444 10.59 8.78 -5.99
C GLY A 444 9.63 9.22 -7.10
N ARG A 445 8.86 10.32 -6.95
CA ARG A 445 9.06 11.30 -5.88
C ARG A 445 7.75 11.68 -5.21
N TYR A 446 6.60 11.21 -5.73
CA TYR A 446 5.30 11.63 -5.25
C TYR A 446 4.34 10.46 -5.14
N LYS A 447 3.40 10.54 -4.20
CA LYS A 447 2.27 9.62 -4.08
C LYS A 447 0.97 10.35 -4.42
N CYS A 448 0.13 9.73 -5.24
CA CYS A 448 -1.23 10.18 -5.45
C CYS A 448 -2.03 9.99 -4.15
N PRO A 449 -2.81 10.98 -3.68
CA PRO A 449 -3.74 10.74 -2.59
C PRO A 449 -4.74 9.64 -2.95
N GLY A 450 -4.65 8.49 -2.28
CA GLY A 450 -5.44 7.29 -2.56
C GLY A 450 -6.82 7.33 -1.92
N ASP A 451 -7.73 8.17 -2.42
CA ASP A 451 -9.10 8.26 -1.90
C ASP A 451 -10.11 7.83 -2.99
N PRO A 452 -10.87 6.74 -2.78
CA PRO A 452 -11.81 6.23 -3.77
C PRO A 452 -12.98 7.18 -4.05
N LEU A 453 -13.22 8.17 -3.20
CA LEU A 453 -14.28 9.16 -3.34
C LEU A 453 -13.90 10.33 -4.24
N LYS A 454 -12.61 10.51 -4.52
CA LYS A 454 -12.07 11.70 -5.19
C LYS A 454 -11.71 11.46 -6.65
N ARG A 455 -12.46 10.60 -7.37
CA ARG A 455 -12.29 10.45 -8.82
C ARG A 455 -12.67 11.75 -9.55
N ASN A 456 -11.95 12.04 -10.64
CA ASN A 456 -12.15 13.22 -11.50
C ASN A 456 -12.06 14.57 -10.76
N GLN A 457 -11.32 14.60 -9.67
CA GLN A 457 -10.99 15.81 -8.93
C GLN A 457 -9.48 16.02 -8.91
N PRO A 458 -8.99 17.27 -9.00
CA PRO A 458 -7.57 17.54 -8.84
C PRO A 458 -7.15 17.31 -7.39
N LEU A 459 -6.14 16.45 -7.21
CA LEU A 459 -5.58 16.08 -5.92
C LEU A 459 -4.15 16.60 -5.84
N GLN A 460 -3.73 17.06 -4.67
CA GLN A 460 -2.35 17.44 -4.40
C GLN A 460 -1.76 16.49 -3.39
N PRO A 461 -0.51 16.00 -3.58
CA PRO A 461 0.19 15.25 -2.55
C PRO A 461 0.48 16.16 -1.36
N ASP A 462 0.41 15.62 -0.14
CA ASP A 462 0.69 16.38 1.08
C ASP A 462 2.16 16.80 1.15
N TYR A 463 3.06 15.99 0.59
CA TYR A 463 4.51 16.21 0.57
C TYR A 463 5.18 15.35 -0.52
N ASN A 464 6.44 15.67 -0.83
CA ASN A 464 7.27 14.78 -1.63
C ASN A 464 7.62 13.53 -0.81
N HIS A 465 7.82 12.40 -1.49
CA HIS A 465 8.09 11.13 -0.82
C HIS A 465 9.05 10.29 -1.63
N VAL A 466 9.95 9.59 -0.94
CA VAL A 466 10.97 8.74 -1.53
C VAL A 466 11.00 7.38 -0.87
N TRP A 467 11.34 6.37 -1.67
CA TRP A 467 11.52 4.98 -1.24
C TRP A 467 12.71 4.38 -1.96
N MET A 468 12.99 3.12 -1.77
CA MET A 468 14.10 2.45 -2.42
C MET A 468 13.66 1.20 -3.19
N GLU A 469 14.56 0.78 -4.07
CA GLU A 469 14.61 -0.58 -4.59
C GLU A 469 15.94 -1.21 -4.16
N PHE A 470 15.89 -2.48 -3.78
CA PHE A 470 17.09 -3.32 -3.63
C PHE A 470 17.12 -4.36 -4.74
N TYR A 471 18.34 -4.74 -5.14
CA TYR A 471 18.55 -5.67 -6.24
C TYR A 471 18.66 -7.10 -5.73
N LEU A 472 17.82 -7.98 -6.25
CA LEU A 472 17.91 -9.42 -6.04
C LEU A 472 18.58 -10.06 -7.25
N PRO A 473 19.87 -10.51 -7.16
CA PRO A 473 20.59 -11.08 -8.29
C PRO A 473 19.84 -12.24 -8.93
N GLY A 474 19.73 -12.21 -10.26
CA GLY A 474 18.97 -13.19 -11.03
C GLY A 474 17.48 -12.87 -11.21
N TYR A 475 16.92 -11.94 -10.40
CA TYR A 475 15.51 -11.58 -10.45
C TYR A 475 15.25 -10.11 -10.79
N GLY A 476 16.04 -9.19 -10.27
CA GLY A 476 15.89 -7.77 -10.58
C GLY A 476 15.67 -6.87 -9.36
N TRP A 477 15.11 -5.69 -9.60
CA TRP A 477 14.87 -4.66 -8.60
C TRP A 477 13.54 -4.89 -7.87
N LEU A 478 13.58 -4.93 -6.54
CA LEU A 478 12.43 -5.12 -5.66
C LEU A 478 12.19 -3.86 -4.82
N PRO A 479 10.96 -3.35 -4.77
CA PRO A 479 10.66 -2.13 -4.03
C PRO A 479 10.58 -2.36 -2.53
N MET A 480 10.98 -1.35 -1.77
CA MET A 480 10.78 -1.26 -0.33
C MET A 480 10.55 0.20 0.08
N GLU A 481 9.46 0.45 0.78
CA GLU A 481 9.17 1.76 1.34
C GLU A 481 10.14 2.15 2.47
N SER A 482 10.32 3.46 2.65
CA SER A 482 11.26 3.98 3.64
C SER A 482 10.74 3.88 5.08
N ASN A 483 9.54 4.37 5.36
CA ASN A 483 9.02 4.52 6.73
C ASN A 483 7.52 4.25 6.96
N PRO A 484 6.64 4.06 5.96
CA PRO A 484 5.19 3.94 6.21
C PRO A 484 4.78 2.71 7.04
N ASP A 485 5.65 1.72 7.14
CA ASP A 485 5.44 0.52 7.96
C ASP A 485 6.03 0.64 9.38
N ASP A 486 6.62 1.77 9.72
CA ASP A 486 7.09 2.11 11.07
C ASP A 486 5.91 2.64 11.90
N LEU A 487 5.00 1.75 12.29
CA LEU A 487 3.75 2.09 12.97
C LEU A 487 3.79 1.90 14.49
N PHE A 488 4.73 1.12 14.99
CA PHE A 488 4.79 0.71 16.39
C PHE A 488 6.20 0.83 16.94
N GLU A 489 6.34 1.23 18.19
CA GLU A 489 7.59 1.19 18.88
C GLU A 489 7.99 -0.29 19.18
N GLY A 490 9.12 -0.74 18.60
CA GLY A 490 9.68 -2.07 18.85
C GLY A 490 9.03 -3.24 18.08
N GLY A 491 8.27 -2.98 17.03
CA GLY A 491 7.68 -4.03 16.16
C GLY A 491 6.61 -4.92 16.82
N PRO A 492 6.14 -5.99 16.16
CA PRO A 492 6.44 -6.33 14.78
C PRO A 492 5.92 -5.28 13.79
N TYR A 493 6.66 -5.06 12.71
CA TYR A 493 6.30 -4.10 11.68
C TYR A 493 5.58 -4.77 10.51
N PRO A 494 4.54 -4.13 9.93
CA PRO A 494 3.90 -4.63 8.71
C PRO A 494 4.90 -4.83 7.58
N THR A 495 4.60 -5.77 6.70
CA THR A 495 5.43 -6.08 5.54
C THR A 495 4.78 -5.69 4.23
N ARG A 496 3.65 -4.96 4.27
CA ARG A 496 2.87 -4.59 3.08
C ARG A 496 3.72 -3.97 1.98
N PHE A 497 4.65 -3.08 2.35
CA PHE A 497 5.54 -2.40 1.43
C PHE A 497 7.00 -2.92 1.44
N PHE A 498 7.24 -4.06 2.01
CA PHE A 498 8.45 -4.84 1.78
C PHE A 498 8.24 -5.72 0.56
N MET A 499 8.94 -5.48 -0.53
CA MET A 499 8.71 -6.08 -1.85
C MET A 499 7.29 -5.80 -2.39
N GLY A 500 6.74 -4.63 -2.11
CA GLY A 500 5.41 -4.23 -2.56
C GLY A 500 5.23 -2.72 -2.65
N LEU A 501 4.38 -2.26 -3.56
CA LEU A 501 3.94 -0.88 -3.70
C LEU A 501 2.47 -0.82 -4.09
N SER A 502 1.72 0.07 -3.45
CA SER A 502 0.34 0.35 -3.85
C SER A 502 0.29 1.22 -5.11
N TRP A 503 -0.82 1.16 -5.83
CA TRP A 503 -1.07 1.91 -7.08
C TRP A 503 -0.81 3.42 -6.98
N TYR A 504 -0.96 4.02 -5.81
CA TYR A 504 -0.77 5.45 -5.61
C TYR A 504 0.71 5.91 -5.57
N HIS A 505 1.68 5.02 -5.67
CA HIS A 505 3.10 5.37 -5.82
C HIS A 505 3.42 5.58 -7.29
N ALA A 506 3.63 6.81 -7.73
CA ALA A 506 4.09 7.11 -9.08
C ALA A 506 5.63 7.00 -9.16
N GLU A 507 6.12 6.02 -9.93
CA GLU A 507 7.55 5.73 -10.02
C GLU A 507 8.23 6.64 -11.05
N MET A 508 9.27 7.33 -10.61
CA MET A 508 10.12 8.20 -11.43
C MET A 508 11.50 8.38 -10.79
N ALA A 509 12.46 8.93 -11.51
CA ALA A 509 13.78 9.27 -10.98
C ALA A 509 14.47 8.08 -10.28
N LYS A 510 14.51 6.91 -10.95
CA LYS A 510 15.20 5.73 -10.43
C LYS A 510 16.71 5.92 -10.56
N ASP A 511 17.39 6.13 -9.42
CA ASP A 511 18.84 6.36 -9.34
C ASP A 511 19.35 7.59 -10.13
N ILE A 512 18.48 8.53 -10.42
CA ILE A 512 18.85 9.82 -11.01
C ILE A 512 18.21 10.96 -10.18
N SER A 513 18.82 12.14 -10.25
CA SER A 513 18.19 13.33 -9.66
C SER A 513 16.88 13.61 -10.38
N PHE A 514 15.82 13.91 -9.62
CA PHE A 514 14.52 14.27 -10.17
C PHE A 514 14.62 15.54 -11.02
N GLU A 515 15.45 16.47 -10.58
CA GLU A 515 15.63 17.76 -11.18
C GLU A 515 17.13 18.11 -11.25
N VAL A 516 17.58 18.63 -12.38
CA VAL A 516 18.96 19.09 -12.58
C VAL A 516 18.93 20.35 -13.43
N ILE A 517 19.64 21.36 -13.00
CA ILE A 517 19.83 22.63 -13.73
C ILE A 517 21.26 22.69 -14.25
N THR A 518 21.44 23.09 -15.52
CA THR A 518 22.76 23.26 -16.11
C THR A 518 22.87 24.58 -16.85
N SER A 519 24.10 25.11 -16.92
CA SER A 519 24.49 26.22 -17.80
C SER A 519 25.72 25.80 -18.59
N GLY A 520 25.63 25.86 -19.92
CA GLY A 520 26.73 25.36 -20.81
C GLY A 520 27.12 23.90 -20.53
N GLY A 521 26.19 23.07 -20.10
CA GLY A 521 26.40 21.66 -19.74
C GLY A 521 27.01 21.41 -18.35
N ILE A 522 27.25 22.44 -17.55
CA ILE A 522 27.78 22.35 -16.19
C ILE A 522 26.60 22.44 -15.21
N LYS A 523 26.50 21.50 -14.27
CA LYS A 523 25.48 21.54 -13.22
C LYS A 523 25.65 22.79 -12.36
N ILE A 524 24.55 23.51 -12.13
CA ILE A 524 24.48 24.65 -11.20
C ILE A 524 23.40 24.40 -10.16
N GLU A 525 23.56 25.00 -8.99
CA GLU A 525 22.53 24.96 -7.93
C GLU A 525 21.53 26.11 -8.12
N LYS A 526 20.31 25.95 -7.61
CA LYS A 526 19.22 26.94 -7.75
C LYS A 526 19.62 28.32 -7.24
N GLU A 527 20.39 28.37 -6.16
CA GLU A 527 20.90 29.59 -5.54
C GLU A 527 21.87 30.36 -6.47
N GLN A 528 22.69 29.64 -7.26
CA GLN A 528 23.61 30.25 -8.23
C GLN A 528 22.87 30.88 -9.40
N ALA A 529 21.66 30.40 -9.69
CA ALA A 529 20.79 30.96 -10.70
C ALA A 529 19.82 32.02 -10.13
N SER A 530 19.99 32.43 -8.88
CA SER A 530 19.08 33.33 -8.13
C SER A 530 17.60 32.91 -8.19
N ILE A 531 17.36 31.63 -8.40
CA ILE A 531 16.00 31.08 -8.50
C ILE A 531 15.42 30.81 -7.11
N GLY A 532 16.27 30.39 -6.16
CA GLY A 532 15.98 30.28 -4.73
C GLY A 532 14.57 29.87 -4.35
N GLU A 533 14.06 30.53 -3.31
CA GLU A 533 12.72 30.30 -2.74
C GLU A 533 11.55 30.72 -3.64
N LEU A 534 11.81 31.32 -4.80
CA LEU A 534 10.77 31.80 -5.71
C LEU A 534 10.42 30.84 -6.84
N SER A 535 11.02 29.69 -6.89
CA SER A 535 10.57 28.59 -7.74
C SER A 535 9.48 27.82 -6.97
N LEU A 536 8.27 27.86 -7.51
CA LEU A 536 7.12 27.12 -6.96
C LEU A 536 6.84 25.92 -7.84
N ASN A 537 6.82 24.74 -7.22
CA ASN A 537 6.40 23.53 -7.94
C ASN A 537 4.91 23.25 -7.67
N HIS A 538 4.20 22.96 -8.74
CA HIS A 538 2.81 22.55 -8.71
C HIS A 538 2.70 21.08 -9.15
N ILE A 539 2.32 20.23 -8.21
CA ILE A 539 2.10 18.80 -8.47
C ILE A 539 0.60 18.52 -8.33
N ARG A 540 0.02 17.87 -9.33
CA ARG A 540 -1.39 17.49 -9.32
C ARG A 540 -1.57 16.08 -9.83
N PHE A 541 -2.52 15.39 -9.23
CA PHE A 541 -3.02 14.10 -9.67
C PHE A 541 -4.52 14.18 -9.93
N THR A 542 -5.00 13.42 -10.91
CA THR A 542 -6.42 13.18 -11.12
C THR A 542 -6.60 11.69 -11.36
N ILE A 543 -7.36 11.02 -10.51
CA ILE A 543 -7.75 9.62 -10.72
C ILE A 543 -8.87 9.62 -11.76
N LEU A 544 -8.59 9.14 -12.96
CA LEU A 544 -9.52 9.16 -14.09
C LEU A 544 -10.44 7.95 -14.09
N ASP A 545 -9.86 6.75 -13.94
CA ASP A 545 -10.60 5.49 -13.98
C ASP A 545 -9.89 4.39 -13.21
N GLU A 546 -10.58 3.29 -12.96
CA GLU A 546 -10.05 2.09 -12.36
C GLU A 546 -9.86 1.01 -13.43
N LEU A 547 -8.75 0.27 -13.33
CA LEU A 547 -8.32 -0.73 -14.28
C LEU A 547 -8.26 -2.10 -13.62
N GLN A 548 -8.63 -3.13 -14.36
CA GLN A 548 -8.42 -4.51 -13.95
C GLN A 548 -7.07 -5.00 -14.49
N PRO A 549 -6.25 -5.71 -13.69
CA PRO A 549 -5.04 -6.33 -14.20
C PRO A 549 -5.40 -7.43 -15.19
N SER A 550 -4.68 -7.47 -16.32
CA SER A 550 -4.87 -8.44 -17.40
C SER A 550 -4.18 -9.77 -17.12
#